data_cb31fe83717313219e486bb3e9cfd5c5
#
_entry.id   cb31fe83717313219e486bb3e9cfd5c5
#
_cell.length_a   1.000
_cell.length_b   1.000
_cell.length_c   1.000
_cell.angle_alpha   90.00
_cell.angle_beta   90.00
_cell.angle_gamma   90.00
#
_symmetry.space_group_name_H-M   'P 1'
#
loop_
_entity.id
_entity.type
_entity.pdbx_description
1 polymer ?
#
loop_
_entity_poly.entity_id
_entity_poly.type
_entity_poly.pdbx_seq_one_letter_code
_entity_poly.pdbx_strand_id
1 'polypeptide(L)'
;AAVVDINNIKKYFIDRLDSNTNRMLEEATELIFRNSIHEMHQTFPQAKYFRQSDLIVFIISVPKDSREHLADQLEQTFKRLQSQLSHVSPFTITLGIGQYYENIREISKSYSEARVAINLGYSLQWFDRILFYNRLGLYRLLAPVMNSPESEELCLQYIKPLEDYDKKYHGELLSTLQEILQCGWNLK
;
A
#
# COMPACT_ATOMS: atom_id res chain seq x y z
N ALA A 1 -14.11 -2.55 -3.50
CA ALA A 1 -13.68 -1.87 -2.28
C ALA A 1 -12.42 -1.06 -2.53
N ALA A 2 -12.26 0.04 -1.81
CA ALA A 2 -11.04 0.82 -1.75
C ALA A 2 -10.55 0.83 -0.30
N VAL A 3 -9.27 0.57 -0.10
CA VAL A 3 -8.65 0.54 1.24
C VAL A 3 -7.56 1.57 1.30
N VAL A 4 -7.69 2.54 2.21
CA VAL A 4 -6.65 3.52 2.53
C VAL A 4 -5.84 2.98 3.69
N ASP A 5 -4.54 2.91 3.52
CA ASP A 5 -3.57 2.47 4.52
C ASP A 5 -2.57 3.59 4.81
N ILE A 6 -2.28 3.81 6.09
CA ILE A 6 -1.32 4.83 6.52
C ILE A 6 0.06 4.19 6.59
N ASN A 7 0.96 4.63 5.72
CA ASN A 7 2.28 4.04 5.57
C ASN A 7 3.14 4.22 6.83
N ASN A 8 3.79 3.11 7.22
CA ASN A 8 4.79 3.08 8.30
C ASN A 8 4.30 3.49 9.69
N ILE A 9 3.00 3.68 9.92
CA ILE A 9 2.49 4.13 11.22
C ILE A 9 2.88 3.16 12.34
N LYS A 10 2.83 1.84 12.07
CA LYS A 10 3.20 0.80 13.06
C LYS A 10 4.65 0.91 13.50
N LYS A 11 5.56 1.27 12.62
CA LYS A 11 6.98 1.46 12.93
C LYS A 11 7.18 2.61 13.93
N TYR A 12 6.43 3.70 13.76
CA TYR A 12 6.48 4.83 14.69
C TYR A 12 5.95 4.48 16.09
N PHE A 13 4.92 3.61 16.17
CA PHE A 13 4.42 3.13 17.47
C PHE A 13 5.42 2.23 18.21
N ILE A 14 6.20 1.44 17.48
CA ILE A 14 7.18 0.51 18.08
C ILE A 14 8.44 1.26 18.55
N ASP A 15 8.90 2.24 17.78
CA ASP A 15 10.17 2.92 18.02
C ASP A 15 10.11 4.00 19.12
N ARG A 16 8.90 4.44 19.53
CA ARG A 16 8.73 5.54 20.49
C ARG A 16 7.55 5.31 21.43
N LEU A 17 7.84 4.82 22.61
CA LEU A 17 6.88 4.60 23.71
C LEU A 17 6.59 5.85 24.56
N ASP A 18 6.89 7.05 24.07
CA ASP A 18 6.62 8.29 24.81
C ASP A 18 5.18 8.77 24.64
N SER A 19 4.54 9.18 25.74
CA SER A 19 3.11 9.59 25.79
C SER A 19 2.78 10.77 24.86
N ASN A 20 3.70 11.70 24.68
CA ASN A 20 3.53 12.85 23.79
C ASN A 20 3.52 12.43 22.32
N THR A 21 4.39 11.49 21.95
CA THR A 21 4.47 10.95 20.60
C THR A 21 3.19 10.19 20.24
N ASN A 22 2.63 9.40 21.15
CA ASN A 22 1.39 8.67 20.93
C ASN A 22 0.21 9.61 20.63
N ARG A 23 0.11 10.71 21.38
CA ARG A 23 -0.94 11.72 21.14
C ARG A 23 -0.80 12.37 19.76
N MET A 24 0.40 12.75 19.35
CA MET A 24 0.64 13.33 18.01
C MET A 24 0.31 12.33 16.87
N LEU A 25 0.60 11.04 17.08
CA LEU A 25 0.27 9.98 16.14
C LEU A 25 -1.24 9.79 16.02
N GLU A 26 -1.96 9.80 17.12
CA GLU A 26 -3.43 9.72 17.15
C GLU A 26 -4.06 10.92 16.42
N GLU A 27 -3.61 12.13 16.71
CA GLU A 27 -4.08 13.35 16.07
C GLU A 27 -3.82 13.33 14.55
N ALA A 28 -2.61 12.91 14.13
CA ALA A 28 -2.26 12.77 12.71
C ALA A 28 -3.09 11.69 12.01
N THR A 29 -3.29 10.55 12.65
CA THR A 29 -4.12 9.46 12.13
C THR A 29 -5.57 9.89 11.96
N GLU A 30 -6.14 10.57 12.96
CA GLU A 30 -7.51 11.08 12.91
C GLU A 30 -7.68 12.14 11.81
N LEU A 31 -6.68 13.00 11.62
CA LEU A 31 -6.66 13.98 10.53
C LEU A 31 -6.66 13.30 9.16
N ILE A 32 -5.81 12.29 8.96
CA ILE A 32 -5.75 11.52 7.71
C ILE A 32 -7.09 10.85 7.44
N PHE A 33 -7.68 10.22 8.45
CA PHE A 33 -8.97 9.56 8.32
C PHE A 33 -10.08 10.54 7.94
N ARG A 34 -10.16 11.66 8.63
CA ARG A 34 -11.15 12.69 8.35
C ARG A 34 -11.03 13.24 6.93
N ASN A 35 -9.81 13.54 6.48
CA ASN A 35 -9.57 14.03 5.13
C ASN A 35 -9.89 12.96 4.08
N SER A 36 -9.53 11.70 4.34
CA SER A 36 -9.85 10.58 3.46
C SER A 36 -11.35 10.39 3.29
N ILE A 37 -12.11 10.45 4.39
CA ILE A 37 -13.57 10.34 4.37
C ILE A 37 -14.18 11.52 3.59
N HIS A 38 -13.68 12.73 3.85
CA HIS A 38 -14.17 13.94 3.19
C HIS A 38 -13.97 13.88 1.68
N GLU A 39 -12.76 13.64 1.21
CA GLU A 39 -12.43 13.58 -0.21
C GLU A 39 -13.16 12.43 -0.95
N MET A 40 -13.24 11.27 -0.29
CA MET A 40 -13.98 10.14 -0.86
C MET A 40 -15.48 10.44 -0.99
N HIS A 41 -16.09 11.10 0.00
CA HIS A 41 -17.50 11.47 -0.07
C HIS A 41 -17.79 12.61 -1.06
N GLN A 42 -16.84 13.53 -1.29
CA GLN A 42 -16.99 14.54 -2.34
C GLN A 42 -17.10 13.90 -3.73
N THR A 43 -16.30 12.87 -4.01
CA THR A 43 -16.32 12.19 -5.30
C THR A 43 -17.38 11.10 -5.38
N PHE A 44 -17.59 10.39 -4.26
CA PHE A 44 -18.51 9.26 -4.14
C PHE A 44 -19.46 9.45 -2.95
N PRO A 45 -20.50 10.27 -3.09
CA PRO A 45 -21.38 10.66 -1.96
C PRO A 45 -22.08 9.47 -1.28
N GLN A 46 -22.29 8.37 -2.00
CA GLN A 46 -22.96 7.16 -1.48
C GLN A 46 -21.98 6.13 -0.92
N ALA A 47 -20.66 6.40 -0.93
CA ALA A 47 -19.69 5.48 -0.40
C ALA A 47 -19.96 5.25 1.09
N LYS A 48 -19.90 3.97 1.50
CA LYS A 48 -19.89 3.60 2.92
C LYS A 48 -18.47 3.32 3.34
N TYR A 49 -18.17 3.56 4.61
CA TYR A 49 -16.83 3.29 5.13
C TYR A 49 -16.89 2.66 6.51
N PHE A 50 -15.82 1.98 6.86
CA PHE A 50 -15.53 1.55 8.22
C PHE A 50 -14.03 1.65 8.50
N ARG A 51 -13.69 1.83 9.76
CA ARG A 51 -12.28 1.88 10.21
C ARG A 51 -11.89 0.54 10.81
N GLN A 52 -10.65 0.15 10.56
CA GLN A 52 -10.06 -1.04 11.14
C GLN A 52 -8.59 -0.76 11.44
N SER A 53 -8.29 -0.46 12.72
CA SER A 53 -6.93 -0.09 13.16
C SER A 53 -6.39 1.13 12.37
N ASP A 54 -5.35 0.93 11.59
CA ASP A 54 -4.65 1.90 10.74
C ASP A 54 -5.21 2.03 9.32
N LEU A 55 -6.36 1.41 9.08
CA LEU A 55 -7.01 1.36 7.77
C LEU A 55 -8.37 2.04 7.76
N ILE A 56 -8.71 2.66 6.63
CA ILE A 56 -10.11 2.94 6.28
C ILE A 56 -10.49 2.13 5.04
N VAL A 57 -11.61 1.46 5.12
CA VAL A 57 -12.19 0.70 4.02
C VAL A 57 -13.42 1.43 3.49
N PHE A 58 -13.43 1.73 2.20
CA PHE A 58 -14.57 2.31 1.50
C PHE A 58 -15.23 1.27 0.61
N ILE A 59 -16.55 1.21 0.70
CA ILE A 59 -17.41 0.46 -0.21
C ILE A 59 -18.06 1.47 -1.14
N ILE A 60 -17.65 1.46 -2.40
CA ILE A 60 -18.08 2.42 -3.42
C ILE A 60 -19.09 1.72 -4.33
N SER A 61 -20.31 2.27 -4.37
CA SER A 61 -21.31 1.86 -5.34
C SER A 61 -21.12 2.66 -6.62
N VAL A 62 -20.97 1.97 -7.74
CA VAL A 62 -20.67 2.60 -9.05
C VAL A 62 -21.77 2.25 -10.04
N PRO A 63 -22.49 3.25 -10.60
CA PRO A 63 -23.42 3.03 -11.70
C PRO A 63 -22.72 2.44 -12.92
N LYS A 64 -23.45 1.65 -13.71
CA LYS A 64 -22.89 0.97 -14.91
C LYS A 64 -22.20 1.96 -15.86
N ASP A 65 -22.82 3.09 -16.09
CA ASP A 65 -22.37 4.13 -17.03
C ASP A 65 -21.12 4.90 -16.56
N SER A 66 -20.81 4.83 -15.25
CA SER A 66 -19.68 5.54 -14.65
C SER A 66 -18.43 4.66 -14.46
N ARG A 67 -18.45 3.40 -14.88
CA ARG A 67 -17.36 2.44 -14.63
C ARG A 67 -16.07 2.80 -15.36
N GLU A 68 -16.18 3.29 -16.59
CA GLU A 68 -15.03 3.65 -17.42
C GLU A 68 -14.19 4.77 -16.77
N HIS A 69 -14.85 5.69 -16.07
CA HIS A 69 -14.21 6.83 -15.43
C HIS A 69 -13.83 6.60 -13.96
N LEU A 70 -14.17 5.43 -13.40
CA LEU A 70 -13.92 5.15 -11.97
C LEU A 70 -12.45 5.23 -11.60
N ALA A 71 -11.57 4.69 -12.44
CA ALA A 71 -10.13 4.71 -12.17
C ALA A 71 -9.60 6.15 -12.14
N ASP A 72 -9.98 6.97 -13.11
CA ASP A 72 -9.57 8.38 -13.18
C ASP A 72 -10.11 9.19 -12.00
N GLN A 73 -11.35 8.96 -11.61
CA GLN A 73 -11.95 9.61 -10.43
C GLN A 73 -11.19 9.24 -9.15
N LEU A 74 -10.85 7.98 -8.97
CA LEU A 74 -10.07 7.52 -7.83
C LEU A 74 -8.65 8.10 -7.82
N GLU A 75 -7.99 8.14 -8.98
CA GLU A 75 -6.66 8.73 -9.11
C GLU A 75 -6.67 10.25 -8.81
N GLN A 76 -7.67 10.97 -9.29
CA GLN A 76 -7.84 12.39 -8.98
C GLN A 76 -8.12 12.63 -7.50
N THR A 77 -9.00 11.82 -6.90
CA THR A 77 -9.32 11.88 -5.48
C THR A 77 -8.08 11.63 -4.63
N PHE A 78 -7.28 10.63 -5.01
CA PHE A 78 -6.04 10.30 -4.32
C PHE A 78 -5.01 11.45 -4.42
N LYS A 79 -4.83 12.05 -5.58
CA LYS A 79 -3.94 13.22 -5.76
C LYS A 79 -4.34 14.42 -4.91
N ARG A 80 -5.66 14.71 -4.82
CA ARG A 80 -6.14 15.78 -3.93
C ARG A 80 -5.83 15.46 -2.46
N LEU A 81 -6.08 14.22 -2.05
CA LEU A 81 -5.80 13.76 -0.69
C LEU A 81 -4.30 13.83 -0.37
N GLN A 82 -3.42 13.38 -1.26
CA GLN A 82 -1.96 13.52 -1.11
C GLN A 82 -1.55 14.98 -0.94
N SER A 83 -2.06 15.87 -1.79
CA SER A 83 -1.74 17.30 -1.71
C SER A 83 -2.15 17.91 -0.39
N GLN A 84 -3.31 17.55 0.15
CA GLN A 84 -3.77 18.04 1.46
C GLN A 84 -2.91 17.49 2.60
N LEU A 85 -2.57 16.20 2.55
CA LEU A 85 -1.81 15.55 3.62
C LEU A 85 -0.34 15.96 3.65
N SER A 86 0.28 16.25 2.52
CA SER A 86 1.69 16.67 2.44
C SER A 86 2.01 17.92 3.26
N HIS A 87 1.02 18.76 3.55
CA HIS A 87 1.18 20.00 4.32
C HIS A 87 0.90 19.84 5.81
N VAL A 88 0.23 18.74 6.21
CA VAL A 88 -0.33 18.62 7.57
C VAL A 88 0.07 17.33 8.30
N SER A 89 0.67 16.38 7.60
CA SER A 89 1.05 15.10 8.18
C SER A 89 2.42 14.65 7.70
N PRO A 90 3.24 14.07 8.59
CA PRO A 90 4.50 13.41 8.21
C PRO A 90 4.28 12.03 7.58
N PHE A 91 3.05 11.52 7.60
CA PHE A 91 2.72 10.20 7.07
C PHE A 91 2.19 10.32 5.65
N THR A 92 2.57 9.35 4.83
CA THR A 92 1.99 9.13 3.51
C THR A 92 0.92 8.05 3.58
N ILE A 93 0.12 7.93 2.53
CA ILE A 93 -0.93 6.94 2.43
C ILE A 93 -0.77 6.10 1.16
N THR A 94 -1.20 4.85 1.23
CA THR A 94 -1.34 3.99 0.05
C THR A 94 -2.80 3.59 -0.10
N LEU A 95 -3.32 3.68 -1.32
CA LEU A 95 -4.70 3.34 -1.62
C LEU A 95 -4.74 2.05 -2.46
N GLY A 96 -5.23 0.97 -1.87
CA GLY A 96 -5.47 -0.29 -2.56
C GLY A 96 -6.90 -0.37 -3.11
N ILE A 97 -7.04 -0.74 -4.39
CA ILE A 97 -8.33 -0.85 -5.08
C ILE A 97 -8.54 -2.29 -5.56
N GLY A 98 -9.57 -2.94 -5.01
CA GLY A 98 -10.06 -4.23 -5.51
C GLY A 98 -10.91 -4.09 -6.76
N GLN A 99 -11.17 -5.19 -7.42
CA GLN A 99 -11.99 -5.21 -8.63
C GLN A 99 -13.46 -4.89 -8.33
N TYR A 100 -14.15 -4.45 -9.37
CA TYR A 100 -15.59 -4.27 -9.36
C TYR A 100 -16.29 -5.62 -9.47
N TYR A 101 -17.34 -5.79 -8.69
CA TYR A 101 -18.24 -6.95 -8.73
C TYR A 101 -19.69 -6.46 -8.77
N GLU A 102 -20.52 -7.10 -9.57
CA GLU A 102 -21.94 -6.74 -9.69
C GLU A 102 -22.75 -7.18 -8.46
N ASN A 103 -22.34 -8.30 -7.85
CA ASN A 103 -23.03 -8.85 -6.72
C ASN A 103 -22.40 -8.34 -5.41
N ILE A 104 -23.22 -7.76 -4.54
CA ILE A 104 -22.79 -7.29 -3.21
C ILE A 104 -22.18 -8.41 -2.35
N ARG A 105 -22.55 -9.65 -2.55
CA ARG A 105 -21.96 -10.81 -1.84
C ARG A 105 -20.48 -11.01 -2.14
N GLU A 106 -19.99 -10.46 -3.24
CA GLU A 106 -18.57 -10.52 -3.63
C GLU A 106 -17.75 -9.32 -3.11
N ILE A 107 -18.33 -8.47 -2.26
CA ILE A 107 -17.62 -7.31 -1.69
C ILE A 107 -16.40 -7.76 -0.85
N SER A 108 -16.49 -8.90 -0.18
CA SER A 108 -15.37 -9.49 0.58
C SER A 108 -14.20 -9.84 -0.33
N LYS A 109 -14.48 -10.32 -1.56
CA LYS A 109 -13.46 -10.62 -2.55
C LYS A 109 -12.77 -9.33 -3.03
N SER A 110 -13.55 -8.29 -3.36
CA SER A 110 -13.00 -6.97 -3.71
C SER A 110 -12.15 -6.38 -2.57
N TYR A 111 -12.57 -6.55 -1.32
CA TYR A 111 -11.79 -6.13 -0.15
C TYR A 111 -10.48 -6.91 -0.04
N SER A 112 -10.51 -8.23 -0.18
CA SER A 112 -9.30 -9.07 -0.14
C SER A 112 -8.31 -8.68 -1.23
N GLU A 113 -8.78 -8.39 -2.44
CA GLU A 113 -7.96 -7.93 -3.56
C GLU A 113 -7.30 -6.57 -3.27
N ALA A 114 -8.05 -5.63 -2.69
CA ALA A 114 -7.50 -4.33 -2.27
C ALA A 114 -6.39 -4.51 -1.21
N ARG A 115 -6.58 -5.44 -0.26
CA ARG A 115 -5.57 -5.79 0.76
C ARG A 115 -4.32 -6.43 0.14
N VAL A 116 -4.49 -7.32 -0.84
CA VAL A 116 -3.36 -7.91 -1.59
C VAL A 116 -2.57 -6.81 -2.30
N ALA A 117 -3.25 -5.83 -2.89
CA ALA A 117 -2.57 -4.70 -3.53
C ALA A 117 -1.71 -3.90 -2.54
N ILE A 118 -2.24 -3.59 -1.36
CA ILE A 118 -1.49 -2.90 -0.30
C ILE A 118 -0.31 -3.74 0.19
N ASN A 119 -0.51 -5.02 0.50
CA ASN A 119 0.55 -5.90 0.99
C ASN A 119 1.69 -6.03 -0.02
N LEU A 120 1.37 -6.16 -1.31
CA LEU A 120 2.37 -6.10 -2.38
C LEU A 120 3.10 -4.75 -2.42
N GLY A 121 2.35 -3.66 -2.25
CA GLY A 121 2.94 -2.33 -2.15
C GLY A 121 3.99 -2.24 -1.04
N TYR A 122 3.69 -2.80 0.13
CA TYR A 122 4.65 -2.89 1.25
C TYR A 122 5.87 -3.72 0.90
N SER A 123 5.68 -4.93 0.37
CA SER A 123 6.78 -5.84 0.01
C SER A 123 7.70 -5.26 -1.07
N LEU A 124 7.14 -4.44 -1.98
CA LEU A 124 7.87 -3.80 -3.08
C LEU A 124 8.27 -2.36 -2.77
N GLN A 125 8.02 -1.87 -1.55
CA GLN A 125 8.26 -0.48 -1.12
C GLN A 125 7.56 0.56 -2.01
N TRP A 126 6.39 0.20 -2.53
CA TRP A 126 5.53 1.07 -3.35
C TRP A 126 4.60 1.90 -2.47
N PHE A 127 5.16 2.82 -1.73
CA PHE A 127 4.42 3.73 -0.86
C PHE A 127 3.91 4.97 -1.61
N ASP A 128 2.99 5.67 -0.97
CA ASP A 128 2.43 6.95 -1.42
C ASP A 128 1.84 6.91 -2.83
N ARG A 129 1.08 5.87 -3.12
CA ARG A 129 0.45 5.67 -4.43
C ARG A 129 -0.88 4.92 -4.37
N ILE A 130 -1.60 4.97 -5.48
CA ILE A 130 -2.78 4.15 -5.69
C ILE A 130 -2.40 2.86 -6.42
N LEU A 131 -2.89 1.73 -5.91
CA LEU A 131 -2.60 0.38 -6.39
C LEU A 131 -3.90 -0.31 -6.80
N PHE A 132 -4.13 -0.45 -8.10
CA PHE A 132 -5.26 -1.20 -8.63
C PHE A 132 -4.89 -2.68 -8.74
N TYR A 133 -5.64 -3.56 -8.08
CA TYR A 133 -5.39 -4.99 -8.10
C TYR A 133 -5.32 -5.57 -9.53
N ASN A 134 -6.21 -5.14 -10.43
CA ASN A 134 -6.22 -5.60 -11.82
C ASN A 134 -5.00 -5.12 -12.65
N ARG A 135 -4.30 -4.08 -12.21
CA ARG A 135 -3.10 -3.54 -12.88
C ARG A 135 -1.79 -4.14 -12.34
N LEU A 136 -1.84 -4.94 -11.27
CA LEU A 136 -0.64 -5.55 -10.66
C LEU A 136 -0.01 -6.67 -11.52
N GLY A 137 -0.73 -7.17 -12.52
CA GLY A 137 -0.19 -8.16 -13.46
C GLY A 137 0.37 -9.41 -12.77
N LEU A 138 1.61 -9.75 -13.10
CA LEU A 138 2.31 -10.93 -12.56
C LEU A 138 2.54 -10.86 -11.04
N TYR A 139 2.67 -9.67 -10.46
CA TYR A 139 2.89 -9.52 -9.01
C TYR A 139 1.80 -10.18 -8.17
N ARG A 140 0.56 -10.28 -8.67
CA ARG A 140 -0.51 -11.00 -7.97
C ARG A 140 -0.22 -12.48 -7.75
N LEU A 141 0.53 -13.11 -8.66
CA LEU A 141 0.94 -14.50 -8.54
C LEU A 141 2.11 -14.66 -7.58
N LEU A 142 2.94 -13.63 -7.43
CA LEU A 142 4.08 -13.63 -6.53
C LEU A 142 3.69 -13.30 -5.08
N ALA A 143 2.57 -12.61 -4.86
CA ALA A 143 2.14 -12.18 -3.53
C ALA A 143 2.11 -13.31 -2.47
N PRO A 144 1.56 -14.51 -2.74
CA PRO A 144 1.57 -15.61 -1.79
C PRO A 144 2.98 -16.12 -1.49
N VAL A 145 3.88 -16.06 -2.48
CA VAL A 145 5.25 -16.55 -2.36
C VAL A 145 6.13 -15.58 -1.59
N MET A 146 5.96 -14.26 -1.80
CA MET A 146 6.80 -13.21 -1.18
C MET A 146 6.77 -13.20 0.35
N ASN A 147 5.69 -13.70 0.95
CA ASN A 147 5.51 -13.76 2.40
C ASN A 147 5.45 -15.20 2.92
N SER A 148 5.95 -16.17 2.14
CA SER A 148 5.97 -17.57 2.57
C SER A 148 7.22 -17.87 3.41
N PRO A 149 7.15 -18.85 4.33
CA PRO A 149 8.32 -19.31 5.09
C PRO A 149 9.47 -19.75 4.19
N GLU A 150 9.17 -20.33 3.03
CA GLU A 150 10.15 -20.77 2.05
C GLU A 150 10.91 -19.57 1.44
N SER A 151 10.22 -18.45 1.22
CA SER A 151 10.88 -17.22 0.75
C SER A 151 11.80 -16.62 1.82
N GLU A 152 11.38 -16.65 3.09
CA GLU A 152 12.23 -16.23 4.21
C GLU A 152 13.47 -17.11 4.33
N GLU A 153 13.31 -18.41 4.20
CA GLU A 153 14.43 -19.37 4.22
C GLU A 153 15.42 -19.11 3.08
N LEU A 154 14.93 -18.89 1.85
CA LEU A 154 15.77 -18.53 0.71
C LEU A 154 16.51 -17.20 0.94
N CYS A 155 15.85 -16.20 1.48
CA CYS A 155 16.49 -14.93 1.81
C CYS A 155 17.59 -15.11 2.85
N LEU A 156 17.35 -15.89 3.90
CA LEU A 156 18.35 -16.18 4.93
C LEU A 156 19.53 -16.96 4.37
N GLN A 157 19.29 -17.90 3.46
CA GLN A 157 20.32 -18.76 2.89
C GLN A 157 21.19 -18.04 1.85
N TYR A 158 20.61 -17.24 0.97
CA TYR A 158 21.31 -16.68 -0.19
C TYR A 158 21.55 -15.19 -0.12
N ILE A 159 20.61 -14.41 0.41
CA ILE A 159 20.71 -12.95 0.41
C ILE A 159 21.42 -12.44 1.67
N LYS A 160 21.10 -13.01 2.83
CA LYS A 160 21.69 -12.58 4.10
C LYS A 160 23.23 -12.67 4.14
N PRO A 161 23.89 -13.70 3.62
CA PRO A 161 25.36 -13.74 3.56
C PRO A 161 25.96 -12.61 2.73
N LEU A 162 25.29 -12.17 1.64
CA LEU A 162 25.76 -11.04 0.83
C LEU A 162 25.61 -9.73 1.60
N GLU A 163 24.49 -9.56 2.28
CA GLU A 163 24.23 -8.40 3.15
C GLU A 163 25.26 -8.28 4.29
N ASP A 164 25.55 -9.40 4.95
CA ASP A 164 26.51 -9.45 6.04
C ASP A 164 27.95 -9.18 5.55
N TYR A 165 28.28 -9.67 4.35
CA TYR A 165 29.55 -9.35 3.69
C TYR A 165 29.66 -7.84 3.39
N ASP A 166 28.65 -7.26 2.76
CA ASP A 166 28.64 -5.82 2.41
C ASP A 166 28.76 -4.95 3.67
N LYS A 167 28.03 -5.29 4.75
CA LYS A 167 28.13 -4.58 6.03
C LYS A 167 29.52 -4.68 6.64
N LYS A 168 30.16 -5.83 6.56
CA LYS A 168 31.47 -6.10 7.18
C LYS A 168 32.64 -5.48 6.42
N TYR A 169 32.56 -5.52 5.10
CA TYR A 169 33.69 -5.16 4.22
C TYR A 169 33.43 -3.91 3.38
N HIS A 170 32.30 -3.21 3.61
CA HIS A 170 31.84 -2.08 2.79
C HIS A 170 31.77 -2.44 1.29
N GLY A 171 31.29 -3.66 1.03
CA GLY A 171 31.13 -4.18 -0.32
C GLY A 171 29.85 -3.70 -0.99
N GLU A 172 29.65 -4.06 -2.25
CA GLU A 172 28.51 -3.71 -3.09
C GLU A 172 27.91 -4.95 -3.80
N LEU A 173 27.95 -6.13 -3.13
CA LEU A 173 27.49 -7.37 -3.73
C LEU A 173 25.98 -7.36 -4.00
N LEU A 174 25.18 -6.82 -3.06
CA LEU A 174 23.73 -6.73 -3.25
C LEU A 174 23.34 -5.78 -4.37
N SER A 175 23.95 -4.61 -4.44
CA SER A 175 23.70 -3.66 -5.53
C SER A 175 24.13 -4.23 -6.88
N THR A 176 25.26 -4.90 -6.92
CA THR A 176 25.75 -5.61 -8.12
C THR A 176 24.77 -6.69 -8.57
N LEU A 177 24.26 -7.49 -7.63
CA LEU A 177 23.26 -8.52 -7.94
C LEU A 177 21.97 -7.92 -8.48
N GLN A 178 21.50 -6.80 -7.90
CA GLN A 178 20.32 -6.07 -8.39
C GLN A 178 20.52 -5.56 -9.83
N GLU A 179 21.65 -4.95 -10.12
CA GLU A 179 21.99 -4.48 -11.48
C GLU A 179 22.01 -5.62 -12.48
N ILE A 180 22.65 -6.75 -12.14
CA ILE A 180 22.69 -7.95 -12.99
C ILE A 180 21.29 -8.46 -13.30
N LEU A 181 20.41 -8.51 -12.29
CA LEU A 181 19.03 -8.96 -12.47
C LEU A 181 18.22 -7.98 -13.33
N GLN A 182 18.41 -6.67 -13.17
CA GLN A 182 17.74 -5.65 -13.97
C GLN A 182 18.19 -5.65 -15.43
N CYS A 183 19.48 -5.90 -15.67
CA CYS A 183 20.05 -6.01 -17.03
C CYS A 183 19.75 -7.38 -17.69
N GLY A 184 18.99 -8.27 -17.03
CA GLY A 184 18.64 -9.59 -17.57
C GLY A 184 19.87 -10.46 -17.85
N TRP A 185 20.89 -10.40 -16.98
CA TRP A 185 22.19 -11.09 -17.11
C TRP A 185 23.04 -10.63 -18.33
N ASN A 186 22.71 -9.50 -18.93
CA ASN A 186 23.44 -8.96 -20.06
C ASN A 186 24.59 -8.05 -19.56
N LEU A 187 25.73 -8.66 -19.30
CA LEU A 187 26.95 -8.00 -18.77
C LEU A 187 27.83 -7.39 -19.90
N LYS A 188 27.21 -6.67 -20.85
CA LYS A 188 27.97 -5.96 -21.89
C LYS A 188 28.18 -4.51 -21.52
#